data_bf63c1b646211611be93fd44f4d4c31f
#
_entry.id   bf63c1b646211611be93fd44f4d4c31f
#
_cell.length_a   1.000
_cell.length_b   1.000
_cell.length_c   1.000
_cell.angle_alpha   90.00
_cell.angle_beta   90.00
_cell.angle_gamma   90.00
#
_symmetry.space_group_name_H-M   'P 1'
#
loop_
_entity.id
_entity.type
_entity.pdbx_description
1 polymer ?
#
loop_
_entity_poly.entity_id
_entity_poly.type
_entity_poly.pdbx_seq_one_letter_code
_entity_poly.pdbx_strand_id
1 'polypeptide(L)'
;MIYHSTRNEQLTASSTHAVLQGIAPDGGLYICDPAALHFDWRAALEKDTLSMAADILHALLPDFENMEQLVRDSYAGKFPTSDLTPLTPVADKYVLELYHGPTSAFKDVALSVLPRLIVAAAKAEGMKGDVVILTATSGDTGKAAMEGFHDVPGTRITVFYPYGGVSAVQQAQMATQEGNNVRVCAVRGNFDDAQTGVKNIFAACKDRDLHGAMLSSANSINIGRLAPQVVYYFRAYGDLVKAGRIRMGDVVDYTVPTGNFGDILAGYFAKEMGLPVGRLICASNANDVLTEFLTTGRYDKRRPFYKTTSPSMDILVSSNLERLLYLVSGDAGYVAQLMAQLNEQGWYQVSGDILARLQAVFGCGCCNDAGAAEVIGRLWREQKYLCDPHTAVAWSVAESHTRGEAPMVVLSTASPYKFPAAVLGALGEKTGSDEFAMMEQLHALTGTDIPANLRGLEGRPVRHRDVIDTGDMLNYVLSDVLK
;
A
#
# COMPACT_ATOMS: atom_id res chain seq x y z
N MET A 1 11.65 15.71 15.39
CA MET A 1 10.39 15.92 14.63
C MET A 1 9.26 15.43 15.50
N ILE A 2 8.13 16.13 15.52
CA ILE A 2 6.97 15.75 16.31
C ILE A 2 5.88 15.32 15.31
N TYR A 3 5.31 14.15 15.52
CA TYR A 3 4.08 13.73 14.86
C TYR A 3 2.88 14.29 15.61
N HIS A 4 1.79 14.53 14.91
CA HIS A 4 0.52 14.91 15.52
C HIS A 4 -0.65 14.29 14.74
N SER A 5 -1.86 14.38 15.30
CA SER A 5 -3.06 13.94 14.59
C SER A 5 -3.42 14.90 13.46
N THR A 6 -3.87 14.38 12.33
CA THR A 6 -4.46 15.17 11.22
C THR A 6 -5.72 15.95 11.65
N ARG A 7 -6.32 15.61 12.78
CA ARG A 7 -7.57 16.24 13.29
C ARG A 7 -7.36 17.09 14.54
N ASN A 8 -6.17 16.99 15.17
CA ASN A 8 -5.84 17.77 16.37
C ASN A 8 -4.32 17.88 16.53
N GLU A 9 -3.76 19.03 16.25
CA GLU A 9 -2.32 19.30 16.35
C GLU A 9 -1.76 19.20 17.78
N GLN A 10 -2.62 19.29 18.79
CA GLN A 10 -2.20 19.14 20.20
C GLN A 10 -1.98 17.68 20.60
N LEU A 11 -2.53 16.72 19.85
CA LEU A 11 -2.28 15.29 20.03
C LEU A 11 -0.96 14.92 19.35
N THR A 12 0.13 15.18 20.04
CA THR A 12 1.48 14.93 19.57
C THR A 12 2.00 13.55 19.95
N ALA A 13 2.96 13.04 19.17
CA ALA A 13 3.60 11.76 19.39
C ALA A 13 5.05 11.76 18.87
N SER A 14 5.91 10.90 19.45
CA SER A 14 7.16 10.49 18.85
C SER A 14 6.88 9.66 17.57
N SER A 15 7.85 9.51 16.71
CA SER A 15 7.71 8.61 15.54
C SER A 15 7.56 7.14 15.97
N THR A 16 8.20 6.72 17.08
CA THR A 16 8.03 5.38 17.66
C THR A 16 6.58 5.17 18.12
N HIS A 17 6.02 6.11 18.85
CA HIS A 17 4.63 6.04 19.32
C HIS A 17 3.63 6.04 18.16
N ALA A 18 3.84 6.89 17.15
CA ALA A 18 2.98 6.96 15.97
C ALA A 18 2.96 5.65 15.15
N VAL A 19 4.11 4.99 15.01
CA VAL A 19 4.21 3.67 14.36
C VAL A 19 3.55 2.58 15.21
N LEU A 20 3.78 2.58 16.53
CA LEU A 20 3.25 1.56 17.42
C LEU A 20 1.73 1.61 17.52
N GLN A 21 1.16 2.79 17.69
CA GLN A 21 -0.29 2.98 17.77
C GLN A 21 -0.99 2.87 16.41
N GLY A 22 -0.37 3.38 15.35
CA GLY A 22 -0.90 3.37 13.97
C GLY A 22 -2.01 4.39 13.69
N ILE A 23 -2.82 4.76 14.69
CA ILE A 23 -3.91 5.75 14.58
C ILE A 23 -3.94 6.60 15.86
N ALA A 24 -4.25 7.89 15.74
CA ALA A 24 -4.36 8.79 16.88
C ALA A 24 -5.63 8.53 17.72
N PRO A 25 -5.65 8.90 19.02
CA PRO A 25 -6.78 8.63 19.92
C PRO A 25 -8.11 9.27 19.51
N ASP A 26 -8.06 10.36 18.70
CA ASP A 26 -9.23 11.05 18.14
C ASP A 26 -9.73 10.42 16.82
N GLY A 27 -9.07 9.33 16.37
CA GLY A 27 -9.33 8.65 15.09
C GLY A 27 -8.70 9.33 13.89
N GLY A 28 -7.94 10.40 14.08
CA GLY A 28 -7.09 11.02 13.06
C GLY A 28 -5.84 10.19 12.76
N LEU A 29 -5.15 10.54 11.69
CA LEU A 29 -3.93 9.85 11.29
C LEU A 29 -2.70 10.61 11.78
N TYR A 30 -1.68 9.89 12.24
CA TYR A 30 -0.41 10.54 12.56
C TYR A 30 0.28 11.06 11.31
N ILE A 31 0.72 12.32 11.37
CA ILE A 31 1.37 13.05 10.29
C ILE A 31 2.56 13.86 10.81
N CYS A 32 3.60 14.02 10.02
CA CYS A 32 4.65 15.01 10.16
C CYS A 32 4.65 15.91 8.94
N ASP A 33 5.32 17.05 9.01
CA ASP A 33 5.54 17.92 7.85
C ASP A 33 6.82 17.51 7.12
N PRO A 34 6.73 16.85 5.94
CA PRO A 34 7.91 16.45 5.18
C PRO A 34 8.68 17.63 4.57
N ALA A 35 8.03 18.78 4.35
CA ALA A 35 8.68 19.97 3.83
C ALA A 35 9.61 20.63 4.87
N ALA A 36 9.34 20.43 6.16
CA ALA A 36 10.20 20.89 7.24
C ALA A 36 11.48 20.05 7.41
N LEU A 37 11.60 18.92 6.69
CA LEU A 37 12.79 18.08 6.69
C LEU A 37 13.86 18.69 5.80
N HIS A 38 14.96 19.14 6.39
CA HIS A 38 16.13 19.56 5.64
C HIS A 38 16.90 18.32 5.14
N PHE A 39 16.30 17.58 4.20
CA PHE A 39 16.85 16.33 3.69
C PHE A 39 17.73 16.58 2.46
N ASP A 40 19.01 16.15 2.54
CA ASP A 40 19.90 16.20 1.39
C ASP A 40 19.64 15.02 0.45
N TRP A 41 18.62 15.18 -0.38
CA TRP A 41 18.20 14.17 -1.33
C TRP A 41 19.28 13.85 -2.38
N ARG A 42 20.15 14.81 -2.73
CA ARG A 42 21.23 14.58 -3.68
C ARG A 42 22.28 13.63 -3.11
N ALA A 43 22.72 13.89 -1.88
CA ALA A 43 23.64 13.00 -1.18
C ALA A 43 23.05 11.60 -0.96
N ALA A 44 21.75 11.50 -0.71
CA ALA A 44 21.07 10.21 -0.56
C ALA A 44 21.10 9.38 -1.85
N LEU A 45 20.94 9.99 -3.03
CA LEU A 45 20.98 9.31 -4.33
C LEU A 45 22.36 8.76 -4.72
N GLU A 46 23.44 9.23 -4.10
CA GLU A 46 24.80 8.71 -4.33
C GLU A 46 25.05 7.37 -3.59
N LYS A 47 24.20 7.02 -2.63
CA LYS A 47 24.32 5.81 -1.83
C LYS A 47 23.74 4.56 -2.52
N ASP A 48 24.05 3.38 -1.97
CA ASP A 48 23.32 2.15 -2.31
C ASP A 48 21.86 2.24 -1.83
N THR A 49 20.98 1.43 -2.42
CA THR A 49 19.54 1.50 -2.17
C THR A 49 19.18 1.34 -0.70
N LEU A 50 19.85 0.45 0.04
CA LEU A 50 19.51 0.20 1.45
C LEU A 50 20.00 1.33 2.36
N SER A 51 21.19 1.88 2.09
CA SER A 51 21.69 3.06 2.81
C SER A 51 20.84 4.30 2.52
N MET A 52 20.42 4.51 1.27
CA MET A 52 19.48 5.56 0.90
C MET A 52 18.13 5.39 1.62
N ALA A 53 17.62 4.15 1.65
CA ALA A 53 16.37 3.84 2.37
C ALA A 53 16.49 4.14 3.87
N ALA A 54 17.63 3.83 4.48
CA ALA A 54 17.88 4.13 5.89
C ALA A 54 17.89 5.63 6.16
N ASP A 55 18.53 6.43 5.30
CA ASP A 55 18.54 7.89 5.44
C ASP A 55 17.14 8.49 5.34
N ILE A 56 16.36 8.07 4.33
CA ILE A 56 14.97 8.52 4.13
C ILE A 56 14.11 8.15 5.33
N LEU A 57 14.21 6.90 5.79
CA LEU A 57 13.43 6.44 6.93
C LEU A 57 13.87 7.12 8.24
N HIS A 58 15.15 7.35 8.44
CA HIS A 58 15.63 8.08 9.61
C HIS A 58 15.17 9.55 9.60
N ALA A 59 15.14 10.18 8.43
CA ALA A 59 14.61 11.54 8.30
C ALA A 59 13.12 11.61 8.65
N LEU A 60 12.31 10.63 8.20
CA LEU A 60 10.89 10.55 8.49
C LEU A 60 10.57 10.01 9.89
N LEU A 61 11.39 9.12 10.43
CA LEU A 61 11.18 8.41 11.70
C LEU A 61 12.40 8.57 12.62
N PRO A 62 12.71 9.79 13.08
CA PRO A 62 13.99 10.10 13.73
C PRO A 62 14.18 9.48 15.11
N ASP A 63 13.11 9.06 15.78
CA ASP A 63 13.19 8.48 17.13
C ASP A 63 13.57 6.98 17.11
N PHE A 64 13.80 6.40 15.92
CA PHE A 64 14.28 5.04 15.78
C PHE A 64 15.82 5.00 15.76
N GLU A 65 16.39 4.24 16.65
CA GLU A 65 17.84 3.98 16.69
C GLU A 65 18.22 2.92 15.64
N ASN A 66 19.48 2.99 15.16
CA ASN A 66 20.06 1.99 14.27
C ASN A 66 19.25 1.69 13.00
N MET A 67 18.67 2.74 12.38
CA MET A 67 17.79 2.60 11.20
C MET A 67 18.45 1.84 10.05
N GLU A 68 19.77 2.02 9.83
CA GLU A 68 20.49 1.29 8.78
C GLU A 68 20.46 -0.23 8.98
N GLN A 69 20.72 -0.70 10.20
CA GLN A 69 20.67 -2.12 10.53
C GLN A 69 19.24 -2.65 10.41
N LEU A 70 18.26 -1.88 10.88
CA LEU A 70 16.85 -2.22 10.80
C LEU A 70 16.41 -2.41 9.34
N VAL A 71 16.81 -1.51 8.44
CA VAL A 71 16.50 -1.59 7.01
C VAL A 71 17.18 -2.80 6.37
N ARG A 72 18.47 -3.00 6.61
CA ARG A 72 19.22 -4.14 6.06
C ARG A 72 18.60 -5.48 6.48
N ASP A 73 18.29 -5.64 7.75
CA ASP A 73 17.63 -6.85 8.29
C ASP A 73 16.22 -7.06 7.74
N SER A 74 15.52 -5.98 7.42
CA SER A 74 14.16 -6.02 6.88
C SER A 74 14.10 -6.56 5.46
N TYR A 75 15.08 -6.22 4.65
CA TYR A 75 15.10 -6.58 3.22
C TYR A 75 16.01 -7.78 2.89
N ALA A 76 16.84 -8.24 3.83
CA ALA A 76 17.77 -9.34 3.60
C ALA A 76 17.07 -10.60 3.08
N GLY A 77 17.45 -11.05 1.88
CA GLY A 77 16.94 -12.26 1.26
C GLY A 77 15.49 -12.25 0.80
N LYS A 78 14.80 -11.10 0.91
CA LYS A 78 13.38 -10.97 0.55
C LYS A 78 13.12 -10.49 -0.88
N PHE A 79 14.11 -9.86 -1.49
CA PHE A 79 14.03 -9.36 -2.86
C PHE A 79 15.12 -9.97 -3.71
N PRO A 80 14.90 -10.20 -5.02
CA PRO A 80 15.88 -10.83 -5.92
C PRO A 80 17.17 -10.01 -6.06
N THR A 81 17.05 -8.68 -5.93
CA THR A 81 18.18 -7.75 -6.03
C THR A 81 18.15 -6.74 -4.89
N SER A 82 19.31 -6.16 -4.59
CA SER A 82 19.45 -5.07 -3.62
C SER A 82 18.72 -3.78 -4.05
N ASP A 83 18.34 -3.70 -5.31
CA ASP A 83 17.63 -2.54 -5.87
C ASP A 83 16.16 -2.50 -5.49
N LEU A 84 15.61 -3.57 -4.96
CA LEU A 84 14.23 -3.77 -4.49
C LEU A 84 13.17 -3.58 -5.58
N THR A 85 13.23 -2.49 -6.33
CA THR A 85 12.19 -2.03 -7.26
C THR A 85 12.82 -1.58 -8.58
N PRO A 86 13.03 -2.51 -9.54
CA PRO A 86 13.65 -2.17 -10.82
C PRO A 86 12.78 -1.23 -11.65
N LEU A 87 13.46 -0.38 -12.44
CA LEU A 87 12.84 0.56 -13.39
C LEU A 87 13.06 0.06 -14.82
N THR A 88 11.99 -0.35 -15.48
CA THR A 88 12.02 -0.94 -16.82
C THR A 88 11.53 0.06 -17.88
N PRO A 89 12.30 0.36 -18.94
CA PRO A 89 11.81 1.18 -20.04
C PRO A 89 10.79 0.39 -20.88
N VAL A 90 9.61 0.97 -21.12
CA VAL A 90 8.54 0.39 -21.94
C VAL A 90 7.98 1.46 -22.86
N ALA A 91 8.13 1.30 -24.16
CA ALA A 91 7.77 2.31 -25.17
C ALA A 91 8.40 3.68 -24.85
N ASP A 92 7.57 4.71 -24.68
CA ASP A 92 7.96 6.09 -24.36
C ASP A 92 7.95 6.40 -22.85
N LYS A 93 7.71 5.40 -21.99
CA LYS A 93 7.58 5.54 -20.54
C LYS A 93 8.51 4.60 -19.80
N TYR A 94 8.53 4.74 -18.47
CA TYR A 94 9.24 3.84 -17.57
C TYR A 94 8.23 3.18 -16.64
N VAL A 95 8.42 1.90 -16.37
CA VAL A 95 7.60 1.15 -15.40
C VAL A 95 8.44 0.87 -14.17
N LEU A 96 7.99 1.34 -13.02
CA LEU A 96 8.60 1.04 -11.72
C LEU A 96 7.95 -0.22 -11.16
N GLU A 97 8.68 -1.34 -11.22
CA GLU A 97 8.16 -2.65 -10.84
C GLU A 97 8.30 -2.88 -9.34
N LEU A 98 7.21 -2.72 -8.60
CA LEU A 98 7.17 -2.77 -7.14
C LEU A 98 6.85 -4.18 -6.58
N TYR A 99 6.68 -5.18 -7.44
CA TYR A 99 6.12 -6.49 -7.10
C TYR A 99 7.13 -7.64 -7.01
N HIS A 100 8.41 -7.35 -6.93
CA HIS A 100 9.46 -8.39 -6.85
C HIS A 100 9.70 -8.92 -5.42
N GLY A 101 8.91 -8.48 -4.46
CA GLY A 101 8.99 -8.93 -3.08
C GLY A 101 8.32 -10.31 -2.84
N PRO A 102 8.34 -10.77 -1.58
CA PRO A 102 7.95 -12.14 -1.21
C PRO A 102 6.47 -12.49 -1.44
N THR A 103 5.60 -11.51 -1.72
CA THR A 103 4.18 -11.76 -1.99
C THR A 103 3.72 -11.26 -3.35
N SER A 104 4.65 -10.80 -4.18
CA SER A 104 4.39 -10.29 -5.54
C SER A 104 3.44 -9.09 -5.58
N ALA A 105 3.59 -8.17 -4.60
CA ALA A 105 2.84 -6.91 -4.52
C ALA A 105 3.70 -5.79 -3.92
N PHE A 106 3.45 -4.53 -4.30
CA PHE A 106 4.16 -3.34 -3.82
C PHE A 106 4.18 -3.21 -2.29
N LYS A 107 3.17 -3.81 -1.65
CA LYS A 107 3.00 -3.80 -0.20
C LYS A 107 4.18 -4.43 0.55
N ASP A 108 4.92 -5.30 -0.13
CA ASP A 108 6.11 -5.98 0.41
C ASP A 108 7.20 -4.98 0.84
N VAL A 109 7.37 -3.89 0.10
CA VAL A 109 8.37 -2.87 0.43
C VAL A 109 8.14 -2.32 1.83
N ALA A 110 6.91 -1.96 2.15
CA ALA A 110 6.58 -1.42 3.47
C ALA A 110 6.40 -2.50 4.54
N LEU A 111 5.77 -3.63 4.19
CA LEU A 111 5.47 -4.70 5.15
C LEU A 111 6.67 -5.57 5.49
N SER A 112 7.77 -5.48 4.76
CA SER A 112 9.05 -6.04 5.19
C SER A 112 9.69 -5.25 6.33
N VAL A 113 9.49 -3.94 6.39
CA VAL A 113 10.11 -3.04 7.38
C VAL A 113 9.22 -2.86 8.61
N LEU A 114 7.90 -2.70 8.42
CA LEU A 114 6.95 -2.39 9.50
C LEU A 114 7.07 -3.29 10.73
N PRO A 115 7.22 -4.62 10.61
CA PRO A 115 7.31 -5.48 11.80
C PRO A 115 8.50 -5.13 12.70
N ARG A 116 9.65 -4.83 12.09
CA ARG A 116 10.85 -4.44 12.85
C ARG A 116 10.71 -3.04 13.46
N LEU A 117 10.07 -2.11 12.75
CA LEU A 117 9.71 -0.81 13.32
C LEU A 117 8.79 -0.99 14.54
N ILE A 118 7.76 -1.82 14.45
CA ILE A 118 6.84 -2.09 15.56
C ILE A 118 7.58 -2.66 16.77
N VAL A 119 8.46 -3.65 16.56
CA VAL A 119 9.25 -4.24 17.67
C VAL A 119 10.20 -3.21 18.28
N ALA A 120 10.88 -2.41 17.46
CA ALA A 120 11.76 -1.35 17.95
C ALA A 120 10.98 -0.28 18.73
N ALA A 121 9.80 0.12 18.22
CA ALA A 121 8.90 1.05 18.90
C ALA A 121 8.38 0.50 20.22
N ALA A 122 7.91 -0.75 20.25
CA ALA A 122 7.45 -1.40 21.47
C ALA A 122 8.55 -1.44 22.56
N LYS A 123 9.79 -1.72 22.15
CA LYS A 123 10.94 -1.68 23.05
C LYS A 123 11.23 -0.26 23.55
N ALA A 124 11.19 0.75 22.67
CA ALA A 124 11.41 2.15 23.04
C ALA A 124 10.34 2.67 24.02
N GLU A 125 9.09 2.24 23.85
CA GLU A 125 7.96 2.57 24.74
C GLU A 125 7.91 1.70 26.02
N GLY A 126 8.88 0.80 26.22
CA GLY A 126 8.99 -0.03 27.41
C GLY A 126 7.93 -1.12 27.55
N MET A 127 7.30 -1.53 26.46
CA MET A 127 6.32 -2.63 26.45
C MET A 127 6.94 -3.96 26.89
N LYS A 128 6.16 -4.75 27.61
CA LYS A 128 6.59 -6.09 28.08
C LYS A 128 5.90 -7.24 27.36
N GLY A 129 4.72 -7.02 26.81
CA GLY A 129 3.92 -8.01 26.09
C GLY A 129 4.06 -7.90 24.58
N ASP A 130 3.40 -8.81 23.87
CA ASP A 130 3.41 -8.86 22.41
C ASP A 130 2.55 -7.74 21.79
N VAL A 131 2.96 -7.26 20.62
CA VAL A 131 2.09 -6.45 19.77
C VAL A 131 1.26 -7.38 18.89
N VAL A 132 -0.05 -7.31 19.03
CA VAL A 132 -1.01 -8.15 18.30
C VAL A 132 -1.58 -7.37 17.14
N ILE A 133 -1.20 -7.78 15.93
CA ILE A 133 -1.63 -7.14 14.69
C ILE A 133 -2.95 -7.74 14.22
N LEU A 134 -3.96 -6.90 14.05
CA LEU A 134 -5.24 -7.30 13.48
C LEU A 134 -5.42 -6.68 12.10
N THR A 135 -5.79 -7.50 11.12
CA THR A 135 -5.98 -7.05 9.73
C THR A 135 -7.19 -7.73 9.13
N ALA A 136 -8.11 -6.94 8.57
CA ALA A 136 -9.07 -7.44 7.59
C ALA A 136 -8.52 -7.22 6.18
N THR A 137 -8.68 -8.20 5.30
CA THR A 137 -8.11 -8.14 3.94
C THR A 137 -9.06 -8.68 2.90
N SER A 138 -8.98 -8.09 1.69
CA SER A 138 -9.54 -8.65 0.46
C SER A 138 -8.51 -9.45 -0.37
N GLY A 139 -7.31 -9.72 0.21
CA GLY A 139 -6.25 -10.51 -0.44
C GLY A 139 -4.84 -10.01 -0.11
N ASP A 140 -4.27 -9.16 -0.94
CA ASP A 140 -2.84 -8.81 -0.95
C ASP A 140 -2.30 -8.23 0.36
N THR A 141 -3.05 -7.34 1.02
CA THR A 141 -2.58 -6.70 2.26
C THR A 141 -2.39 -7.73 3.38
N GLY A 142 -3.34 -8.65 3.52
CA GLY A 142 -3.24 -9.70 4.53
C GLY A 142 -2.05 -10.62 4.28
N LYS A 143 -1.87 -11.08 3.03
CA LYS A 143 -0.73 -11.93 2.69
C LYS A 143 0.61 -11.23 2.94
N ALA A 144 0.76 -9.98 2.50
CA ALA A 144 1.99 -9.23 2.70
C ALA A 144 2.26 -8.94 4.19
N ALA A 145 1.21 -8.70 4.99
CA ALA A 145 1.36 -8.51 6.43
C ALA A 145 1.80 -9.81 7.12
N MET A 146 1.17 -10.94 6.82
CA MET A 146 1.57 -12.24 7.37
C MET A 146 3.01 -12.58 7.05
N GLU A 147 3.44 -12.37 5.82
CA GLU A 147 4.82 -12.61 5.38
C GLU A 147 5.81 -11.69 6.10
N GLY A 148 5.45 -10.43 6.29
CA GLY A 148 6.29 -9.47 7.02
C GLY A 148 6.46 -9.82 8.49
N PHE A 149 5.36 -10.22 9.16
CA PHE A 149 5.32 -10.55 10.59
C PHE A 149 5.70 -12.01 10.90
N HIS A 150 5.90 -12.85 9.89
CA HIS A 150 6.25 -14.25 10.03
C HIS A 150 7.42 -14.47 11.00
N ASP A 151 7.15 -15.14 12.12
CA ASP A 151 8.10 -15.47 13.19
C ASP A 151 8.92 -14.26 13.72
N VAL A 152 8.37 -13.04 13.64
CA VAL A 152 8.99 -11.86 14.24
C VAL A 152 8.71 -11.87 15.77
N PRO A 153 9.75 -12.01 16.62
CA PRO A 153 9.58 -12.10 18.07
C PRO A 153 8.90 -10.84 18.64
N GLY A 154 8.02 -11.01 19.63
CA GLY A 154 7.27 -9.92 20.25
C GLY A 154 6.07 -9.45 19.42
N THR A 155 5.71 -10.21 18.38
CA THR A 155 4.52 -9.92 17.59
C THR A 155 3.64 -11.15 17.39
N ARG A 156 2.34 -10.92 17.28
CA ARG A 156 1.35 -11.90 16.78
C ARG A 156 0.51 -11.22 15.70
N ILE A 157 0.10 -11.98 14.69
CA ILE A 157 -0.77 -11.47 13.65
C ILE A 157 -1.98 -12.36 13.43
N THR A 158 -3.17 -11.75 13.42
CA THR A 158 -4.42 -12.40 13.03
C THR A 158 -5.02 -11.69 11.82
N VAL A 159 -5.20 -12.44 10.73
CA VAL A 159 -5.77 -11.95 9.48
C VAL A 159 -7.15 -12.54 9.27
N PHE A 160 -8.13 -11.67 9.06
CA PHE A 160 -9.49 -12.04 8.70
C PHE A 160 -9.75 -11.75 7.23
N TYR A 161 -10.37 -12.69 6.51
CA TYR A 161 -10.80 -12.50 5.13
C TYR A 161 -12.21 -13.06 4.90
N PRO A 162 -12.98 -12.52 3.93
CA PRO A 162 -14.33 -13.00 3.67
C PRO A 162 -14.30 -14.42 3.08
N TYR A 163 -15.07 -15.34 3.67
CA TYR A 163 -15.20 -16.72 3.18
C TYR A 163 -15.75 -16.73 1.75
N GLY A 164 -15.00 -17.30 0.81
CA GLY A 164 -15.34 -17.29 -0.63
C GLY A 164 -15.24 -15.93 -1.31
N GLY A 165 -14.67 -14.91 -0.64
CA GLY A 165 -14.57 -13.53 -1.15
C GLY A 165 -13.21 -13.13 -1.72
N VAL A 166 -12.24 -14.06 -1.81
CA VAL A 166 -10.91 -13.85 -2.38
C VAL A 166 -10.64 -14.85 -3.50
N SER A 167 -9.66 -14.57 -4.38
CA SER A 167 -9.28 -15.50 -5.44
C SER A 167 -8.66 -16.80 -4.88
N ALA A 168 -8.65 -17.88 -5.66
CA ALA A 168 -8.06 -19.16 -5.25
C ALA A 168 -6.57 -19.02 -4.95
N VAL A 169 -5.83 -18.24 -5.76
CA VAL A 169 -4.42 -17.93 -5.51
C VAL A 169 -4.23 -17.16 -4.20
N GLN A 170 -5.03 -16.12 -3.96
CA GLN A 170 -4.95 -15.34 -2.72
C GLN A 170 -5.33 -16.17 -1.50
N GLN A 171 -6.36 -17.01 -1.61
CA GLN A 171 -6.75 -17.91 -0.54
C GLN A 171 -5.62 -18.91 -0.21
N ALA A 172 -5.02 -19.53 -1.23
CA ALA A 172 -3.91 -20.44 -1.04
C ALA A 172 -2.70 -19.74 -0.41
N GLN A 173 -2.36 -18.53 -0.85
CA GLN A 173 -1.29 -17.73 -0.23
C GLN A 173 -1.51 -17.50 1.28
N MET A 174 -2.76 -17.29 1.71
CA MET A 174 -3.09 -17.09 3.12
C MET A 174 -3.19 -18.42 3.88
N ALA A 175 -3.90 -19.39 3.32
CA ALA A 175 -4.16 -20.67 3.98
C ALA A 175 -2.91 -21.53 4.19
N THR A 176 -1.87 -21.35 3.37
CA THR A 176 -0.59 -22.08 3.46
C THR A 176 0.51 -21.29 4.18
N GLN A 177 0.21 -20.08 4.68
CA GLN A 177 1.20 -19.23 5.35
C GLN A 177 1.83 -19.96 6.54
N GLU A 178 3.14 -19.92 6.60
CA GLU A 178 3.92 -20.41 7.73
C GLU A 178 4.05 -19.37 8.85
N GLY A 179 4.51 -19.80 10.01
CA GLY A 179 4.76 -18.93 11.16
C GLY A 179 4.01 -19.39 12.40
N ASN A 180 4.73 -19.43 13.54
CA ASN A 180 4.14 -19.82 14.81
C ASN A 180 3.30 -18.70 15.45
N ASN A 181 3.53 -17.46 15.02
CA ASN A 181 2.84 -16.25 15.47
C ASN A 181 1.76 -15.76 14.48
N VAL A 182 1.45 -16.54 13.44
CA VAL A 182 0.49 -16.19 12.39
C VAL A 182 -0.80 -16.97 12.55
N ARG A 183 -1.93 -16.27 12.52
CA ARG A 183 -3.28 -16.87 12.46
C ARG A 183 -4.07 -16.27 11.30
N VAL A 184 -4.80 -17.12 10.60
CA VAL A 184 -5.66 -16.73 9.50
C VAL A 184 -7.02 -17.34 9.70
N CYS A 185 -8.05 -16.54 9.55
CA CYS A 185 -9.44 -16.99 9.76
C CYS A 185 -10.36 -16.42 8.69
N ALA A 186 -11.09 -17.28 8.02
CA ALA A 186 -12.17 -16.88 7.13
C ALA A 186 -13.41 -16.48 7.95
N VAL A 187 -14.10 -15.43 7.54
CA VAL A 187 -15.30 -14.91 8.21
C VAL A 187 -16.49 -15.05 7.25
N ARG A 188 -17.59 -15.64 7.74
CA ARG A 188 -18.84 -15.69 6.96
C ARG A 188 -19.42 -14.28 6.89
N GLY A 189 -19.38 -13.70 5.68
CA GLY A 189 -19.76 -12.32 5.39
C GLY A 189 -18.94 -11.77 4.23
N ASN A 190 -19.03 -10.48 4.02
CA ASN A 190 -18.24 -9.75 3.02
C ASN A 190 -17.01 -9.08 3.65
N PHE A 191 -16.26 -8.34 2.84
CA PHE A 191 -15.07 -7.62 3.33
C PHE A 191 -15.40 -6.53 4.36
N ASP A 192 -16.52 -5.83 4.19
CA ASP A 192 -16.95 -4.77 5.12
C ASP A 192 -17.34 -5.35 6.48
N ASP A 193 -17.92 -6.58 6.49
CA ASP A 193 -18.22 -7.30 7.73
C ASP A 193 -16.94 -7.65 8.49
N ALA A 194 -15.92 -8.18 7.80
CA ALA A 194 -14.61 -8.49 8.40
C ALA A 194 -13.91 -7.22 8.92
N GLN A 195 -13.95 -6.12 8.16
CA GLN A 195 -13.36 -4.84 8.55
C GLN A 195 -14.08 -4.22 9.76
N THR A 196 -15.41 -4.29 9.78
CA THR A 196 -16.23 -3.83 10.90
C THR A 196 -15.95 -4.66 12.14
N GLY A 197 -15.83 -5.99 11.99
CA GLY A 197 -15.44 -6.89 13.08
C GLY A 197 -14.10 -6.51 13.71
N VAL A 198 -13.07 -6.22 12.90
CA VAL A 198 -11.77 -5.75 13.41
C VAL A 198 -11.91 -4.42 14.17
N LYS A 199 -12.67 -3.45 13.66
CA LYS A 199 -12.92 -2.18 14.36
C LYS A 199 -13.62 -2.40 15.71
N ASN A 200 -14.59 -3.30 15.76
CA ASN A 200 -15.31 -3.66 16.98
C ASN A 200 -14.38 -4.32 18.00
N ILE A 201 -13.41 -5.13 17.58
CA ILE A 201 -12.40 -5.71 18.47
C ILE A 201 -11.55 -4.60 19.12
N PHE A 202 -11.04 -3.64 18.32
CA PHE A 202 -10.30 -2.50 18.87
C PHE A 202 -11.13 -1.72 19.89
N ALA A 203 -12.39 -1.43 19.60
CA ALA A 203 -13.28 -0.73 20.51
C ALA A 203 -13.52 -1.53 21.80
N ALA A 204 -13.78 -2.83 21.71
CA ALA A 204 -14.04 -3.71 22.86
C ALA A 204 -12.81 -3.96 23.73
N CYS A 205 -11.61 -3.79 23.20
CA CYS A 205 -10.36 -4.01 23.91
C CYS A 205 -9.70 -2.72 24.41
N LYS A 206 -10.26 -1.53 24.11
CA LYS A 206 -9.66 -0.23 24.43
C LYS A 206 -9.24 -0.09 25.90
N ASP A 207 -10.10 -0.52 26.82
CA ASP A 207 -9.87 -0.40 28.28
C ASP A 207 -9.71 -1.78 28.94
N ARG A 208 -9.46 -2.83 28.15
CA ARG A 208 -9.32 -4.19 28.64
C ARG A 208 -7.87 -4.51 28.96
N ASP A 209 -7.63 -5.17 30.10
CA ASP A 209 -6.32 -5.76 30.35
C ASP A 209 -6.07 -6.95 29.43
N LEU A 210 -5.06 -6.81 28.58
CA LEU A 210 -4.60 -7.83 27.63
C LEU A 210 -3.29 -8.49 28.10
N HIS A 211 -3.06 -8.55 29.42
CA HIS A 211 -1.87 -9.14 30.04
C HIS A 211 -0.56 -8.53 29.51
N GLY A 212 -0.58 -7.22 29.26
CA GLY A 212 0.55 -6.45 28.74
C GLY A 212 0.67 -6.46 27.22
N ALA A 213 -0.15 -7.22 26.49
CA ALA A 213 -0.22 -7.14 25.03
C ALA A 213 -0.94 -5.87 24.57
N MET A 214 -0.63 -5.42 23.36
CA MET A 214 -1.25 -4.25 22.72
C MET A 214 -1.78 -4.61 21.35
N LEU A 215 -2.99 -4.18 21.03
CA LEU A 215 -3.52 -4.29 19.66
C LEU A 215 -2.97 -3.18 18.77
N SER A 216 -2.53 -3.54 17.58
CA SER A 216 -2.09 -2.60 16.53
C SER A 216 -2.56 -3.06 15.16
N SER A 217 -2.38 -2.21 14.15
CA SER A 217 -2.83 -2.49 12.78
C SER A 217 -1.69 -2.35 11.79
N ALA A 218 -1.63 -3.29 10.84
CA ALA A 218 -0.75 -3.21 9.68
C ALA A 218 -1.42 -2.56 8.45
N ASN A 219 -2.55 -1.89 8.61
CA ASN A 219 -3.25 -1.23 7.52
C ASN A 219 -2.48 0.01 7.02
N SER A 220 -2.84 0.51 5.82
CA SER A 220 -2.18 1.65 5.18
C SER A 220 -2.26 2.97 5.96
N ILE A 221 -3.11 3.05 6.97
CA ILE A 221 -3.23 4.21 7.89
C ILE A 221 -2.01 4.37 8.81
N ASN A 222 -1.28 3.30 9.09
CA ASN A 222 -0.06 3.37 9.90
C ASN A 222 1.04 4.11 9.13
N ILE A 223 1.66 5.12 9.77
CA ILE A 223 2.75 5.89 9.14
C ILE A 223 3.97 5.02 8.81
N GLY A 224 4.22 3.96 9.57
CA GLY A 224 5.24 2.95 9.27
C GLY A 224 4.98 2.15 7.99
N ARG A 225 3.76 2.24 7.42
CA ARG A 225 3.41 1.75 6.08
C ARG A 225 3.66 2.78 4.99
N LEU A 226 3.49 4.07 5.29
CA LEU A 226 3.69 5.15 4.34
C LEU A 226 5.19 5.45 4.12
N ALA A 227 5.94 5.63 5.20
CA ALA A 227 7.33 6.07 5.14
C ALA A 227 8.23 5.20 4.23
N PRO A 228 8.20 3.85 4.27
CA PRO A 228 9.04 3.04 3.39
C PRO A 228 8.69 3.18 1.90
N GLN A 229 7.48 3.62 1.57
CA GLN A 229 7.07 3.80 0.19
C GLN A 229 7.70 5.05 -0.45
N VAL A 230 8.18 6.00 0.33
CA VAL A 230 8.91 7.17 -0.17
C VAL A 230 10.20 6.75 -0.90
N VAL A 231 10.83 5.66 -0.44
CA VAL A 231 12.12 5.16 -0.93
C VAL A 231 12.11 4.89 -2.43
N TYR A 232 11.08 4.24 -2.95
CA TYR A 232 11.09 3.85 -4.36
C TYR A 232 10.88 5.00 -5.34
N TYR A 233 10.35 6.15 -4.91
CA TYR A 233 10.35 7.37 -5.74
C TYR A 233 11.76 7.93 -5.89
N PHE A 234 12.54 7.97 -4.81
CA PHE A 234 13.96 8.34 -4.86
C PHE A 234 14.75 7.36 -5.71
N ARG A 235 14.47 6.04 -5.55
CA ARG A 235 15.12 4.99 -6.34
C ARG A 235 14.87 5.18 -7.84
N ALA A 236 13.62 5.32 -8.25
CA ALA A 236 13.25 5.53 -9.65
C ALA A 236 13.92 6.78 -10.24
N TYR A 237 13.94 7.88 -9.49
CA TYR A 237 14.63 9.10 -9.90
C TYR A 237 16.13 8.89 -10.08
N GLY A 238 16.78 8.26 -9.10
CA GLY A 238 18.20 7.94 -9.15
C GLY A 238 18.58 7.04 -10.33
N ASP A 239 17.73 6.07 -10.67
CA ASP A 239 17.93 5.20 -11.82
C ASP A 239 17.86 5.95 -13.16
N LEU A 240 16.93 6.88 -13.30
CA LEU A 240 16.85 7.74 -14.49
C LEU A 240 18.10 8.62 -14.64
N VAL A 241 18.61 9.18 -13.54
CA VAL A 241 19.87 9.96 -13.55
C VAL A 241 21.05 9.08 -13.93
N LYS A 242 21.22 7.91 -13.26
CA LYS A 242 22.32 6.96 -13.51
C LYS A 242 22.31 6.44 -14.95
N ALA A 243 21.12 6.22 -15.52
CA ALA A 243 20.96 5.80 -16.90
C ALA A 243 21.12 6.94 -17.93
N GLY A 244 21.41 8.18 -17.49
CA GLY A 244 21.56 9.37 -18.35
C GLY A 244 20.27 9.77 -19.08
N ARG A 245 19.10 9.38 -18.54
CA ARG A 245 17.80 9.71 -19.12
C ARG A 245 17.32 11.10 -18.72
N ILE A 246 17.76 11.58 -17.58
CA ILE A 246 17.58 12.93 -17.06
C ILE A 246 18.88 13.43 -16.44
N ARG A 247 18.98 14.75 -16.27
CA ARG A 247 20.01 15.39 -15.46
C ARG A 247 19.51 15.56 -14.03
N MET A 248 20.44 15.64 -13.07
CA MET A 248 20.11 15.94 -11.69
C MET A 248 19.39 17.29 -11.57
N GLY A 249 18.14 17.27 -11.14
CA GLY A 249 17.28 18.45 -11.02
C GLY A 249 16.16 18.52 -12.07
N ASP A 250 16.23 17.73 -13.14
CA ASP A 250 15.12 17.62 -14.09
C ASP A 250 13.91 16.97 -13.42
N VAL A 251 12.71 17.39 -13.77
CA VAL A 251 11.47 16.87 -13.16
C VAL A 251 11.04 15.54 -13.77
N VAL A 252 10.40 14.70 -12.95
CA VAL A 252 9.84 13.40 -13.36
C VAL A 252 8.37 13.33 -12.93
N ASP A 253 7.49 12.92 -13.85
CA ASP A 253 6.09 12.70 -13.58
C ASP A 253 5.84 11.23 -13.21
N TYR A 254 4.89 11.00 -12.27
CA TYR A 254 4.55 9.65 -11.83
C TYR A 254 3.05 9.40 -11.94
N THR A 255 2.67 8.27 -12.53
CA THR A 255 1.28 7.79 -12.54
C THR A 255 1.14 6.59 -11.61
N VAL A 256 0.20 6.68 -10.69
CA VAL A 256 0.03 5.74 -9.59
C VAL A 256 -1.35 5.12 -9.61
N PRO A 257 -1.48 3.78 -9.71
CA PRO A 257 -2.76 3.12 -9.54
C PRO A 257 -3.18 3.27 -8.08
N THR A 258 -4.29 3.99 -7.85
CA THR A 258 -4.57 4.55 -6.53
C THR A 258 -5.87 3.98 -5.93
N GLY A 259 -5.75 3.42 -4.73
CA GLY A 259 -6.87 3.06 -3.85
C GLY A 259 -6.85 3.91 -2.57
N ASN A 260 -6.21 3.41 -1.51
CA ASN A 260 -6.12 4.08 -0.19
C ASN A 260 -5.17 5.29 -0.13
N PHE A 261 -4.72 5.80 -1.25
CA PHE A 261 -3.89 7.00 -1.40
C PHE A 261 -2.49 6.92 -0.73
N GLY A 262 -2.09 5.79 -0.19
CA GLY A 262 -0.80 5.66 0.50
C GLY A 262 0.39 5.80 -0.44
N ASP A 263 0.36 5.08 -1.55
CA ASP A 263 1.42 5.04 -2.55
C ASP A 263 1.66 6.43 -3.17
N ILE A 264 0.64 7.06 -3.73
CA ILE A 264 0.76 8.39 -4.35
C ILE A 264 1.12 9.48 -3.32
N LEU A 265 0.66 9.36 -2.07
CA LEU A 265 1.04 10.24 -0.98
C LEU A 265 2.53 10.12 -0.63
N ALA A 266 3.10 8.92 -0.73
CA ALA A 266 4.55 8.74 -0.58
C ALA A 266 5.34 9.49 -1.66
N GLY A 267 4.81 9.57 -2.89
CA GLY A 267 5.35 10.44 -3.95
C GLY A 267 5.26 11.93 -3.60
N TYR A 268 4.16 12.33 -2.95
CA TYR A 268 4.03 13.70 -2.45
C TYR A 268 5.03 13.99 -1.33
N PHE A 269 5.25 13.05 -0.40
CA PHE A 269 6.32 13.17 0.61
C PHE A 269 7.70 13.31 -0.04
N ALA A 270 8.01 12.51 -1.05
CA ALA A 270 9.28 12.62 -1.79
C ALA A 270 9.45 14.02 -2.40
N LYS A 271 8.38 14.59 -2.98
CA LYS A 271 8.35 15.95 -3.52
C LYS A 271 8.63 17.00 -2.44
N GLU A 272 7.94 16.93 -1.32
CA GLU A 272 8.11 17.86 -0.20
C GLU A 272 9.50 17.73 0.46
N MET A 273 10.13 16.55 0.41
CA MET A 273 11.51 16.32 0.80
C MET A 273 12.55 16.85 -0.22
N GLY A 274 12.08 17.47 -1.30
CA GLY A 274 12.92 18.16 -2.30
C GLY A 274 13.24 17.35 -3.55
N LEU A 275 12.77 16.10 -3.70
CA LEU A 275 12.96 15.34 -4.92
C LEU A 275 12.23 16.06 -6.09
N PRO A 276 12.82 16.22 -7.28
CA PRO A 276 12.19 16.90 -8.40
C PRO A 276 11.04 16.09 -9.02
N VAL A 277 9.97 15.93 -8.26
CA VAL A 277 8.72 15.34 -8.72
C VAL A 277 7.89 16.42 -9.41
N GLY A 278 7.54 16.18 -10.66
CA GLY A 278 6.67 17.05 -11.43
C GLY A 278 5.20 16.87 -11.00
N ARG A 279 4.44 16.11 -11.77
CA ARG A 279 3.05 15.77 -11.44
C ARG A 279 2.92 14.36 -10.87
N LEU A 280 2.01 14.22 -9.93
CA LEU A 280 1.54 12.94 -9.40
C LEU A 280 0.15 12.66 -9.98
N ILE A 281 0.02 11.63 -10.80
CA ILE A 281 -1.21 11.35 -11.53
C ILE A 281 -1.92 10.19 -10.85
N CYS A 282 -3.07 10.51 -10.24
CA CYS A 282 -3.94 9.56 -9.55
C CYS A 282 -4.78 8.80 -10.57
N ALA A 283 -4.49 7.53 -10.77
CA ALA A 283 -5.25 6.66 -11.65
C ALA A 283 -6.27 5.85 -10.84
N SER A 284 -7.55 5.96 -11.21
CA SER A 284 -8.68 5.22 -10.64
C SER A 284 -9.18 4.14 -11.61
N ASN A 285 -9.76 3.07 -11.09
CA ASN A 285 -10.56 2.16 -11.90
C ASN A 285 -12.02 2.68 -12.00
N ALA A 286 -13.00 1.80 -12.24
CA ALA A 286 -14.41 2.19 -12.30
C ALA A 286 -14.95 2.78 -10.98
N ASN A 287 -14.24 2.58 -9.85
CA ASN A 287 -14.50 3.25 -8.59
C ASN A 287 -13.73 4.59 -8.55
N ASP A 288 -14.24 5.59 -9.23
CA ASP A 288 -13.56 6.82 -9.61
C ASP A 288 -13.71 7.99 -8.59
N VAL A 289 -14.02 7.69 -7.33
CA VAL A 289 -14.24 8.71 -6.28
C VAL A 289 -13.08 9.70 -6.16
N LEU A 290 -11.83 9.24 -6.31
CA LEU A 290 -10.65 10.11 -6.26
C LEU A 290 -10.53 11.00 -7.50
N THR A 291 -10.88 10.48 -8.68
CA THR A 291 -10.88 11.25 -9.93
C THR A 291 -11.93 12.37 -9.85
N GLU A 292 -13.14 12.08 -9.38
CA GLU A 292 -14.15 13.12 -9.16
C GLU A 292 -13.68 14.14 -8.13
N PHE A 293 -13.13 13.69 -6.99
CA PHE A 293 -12.65 14.60 -5.95
C PHE A 293 -11.55 15.55 -6.47
N LEU A 294 -10.53 15.03 -7.12
CA LEU A 294 -9.42 15.86 -7.65
C LEU A 294 -9.87 16.79 -8.79
N THR A 295 -10.96 16.44 -9.48
CA THR A 295 -11.54 17.29 -10.53
C THR A 295 -12.44 18.40 -9.97
N THR A 296 -13.28 18.07 -8.99
CA THR A 296 -14.39 18.93 -8.55
C THR A 296 -14.23 19.46 -7.12
N GLY A 297 -13.34 18.89 -6.33
CA GLY A 297 -13.23 19.13 -4.89
C GLY A 297 -14.31 18.46 -4.05
N ARG A 298 -15.24 17.72 -4.68
CA ARG A 298 -16.30 16.97 -4.00
C ARG A 298 -15.90 15.53 -3.80
N TYR A 299 -15.86 15.09 -2.55
CA TYR A 299 -15.71 13.71 -2.17
C TYR A 299 -17.05 13.13 -1.76
N ASP A 300 -17.57 12.15 -2.50
CA ASP A 300 -18.90 11.57 -2.23
C ASP A 300 -18.81 10.01 -2.27
N LYS A 301 -18.92 9.35 -1.10
CA LYS A 301 -18.90 7.90 -0.99
C LYS A 301 -20.25 7.24 -1.30
N ARG A 302 -21.32 8.00 -1.51
CA ARG A 302 -22.68 7.53 -1.78
C ARG A 302 -22.86 7.24 -3.24
N ARG A 303 -22.11 6.26 -3.76
CA ARG A 303 -22.12 5.81 -5.15
C ARG A 303 -22.10 4.29 -5.23
N PRO A 304 -22.44 3.69 -6.37
CA PRO A 304 -22.28 2.26 -6.57
C PRO A 304 -20.83 1.83 -6.33
N PHE A 305 -20.67 0.65 -5.71
CA PHE A 305 -19.39 -0.03 -5.61
C PHE A 305 -19.28 -1.05 -6.73
N TYR A 306 -18.19 -1.00 -7.49
CA TYR A 306 -17.91 -1.91 -8.59
C TYR A 306 -16.81 -2.87 -8.21
N LYS A 307 -17.05 -4.18 -8.33
CA LYS A 307 -16.01 -5.19 -8.23
C LYS A 307 -15.31 -5.28 -9.58
N THR A 308 -14.01 -4.95 -9.63
CA THR A 308 -13.24 -4.86 -10.87
C THR A 308 -12.13 -5.91 -10.94
N THR A 309 -11.43 -5.96 -12.08
CA THR A 309 -10.23 -6.78 -12.27
C THR A 309 -8.99 -6.22 -11.56
N SER A 310 -9.06 -4.99 -11.02
CA SER A 310 -8.01 -4.34 -10.22
C SER A 310 -8.44 -4.11 -8.75
N PRO A 311 -8.65 -5.18 -7.96
CA PRO A 311 -9.37 -5.13 -6.68
C PRO A 311 -8.69 -4.30 -5.59
N SER A 312 -7.38 -4.05 -5.66
CA SER A 312 -6.69 -3.18 -4.68
C SER A 312 -7.08 -1.70 -4.82
N MET A 313 -7.75 -1.33 -5.93
CA MET A 313 -8.27 0.00 -6.20
C MET A 313 -9.78 0.10 -5.97
N ASP A 314 -10.46 -1.01 -5.61
CA ASP A 314 -11.90 -1.05 -5.34
C ASP A 314 -12.18 -0.43 -3.96
N ILE A 315 -12.36 0.90 -3.94
CA ILE A 315 -12.61 1.66 -2.71
C ILE A 315 -13.69 2.73 -2.91
N LEU A 316 -14.43 3.02 -1.85
CA LEU A 316 -15.28 4.21 -1.74
C LEU A 316 -14.75 5.21 -0.72
N VAL A 317 -13.88 4.77 0.21
CA VAL A 317 -13.21 5.62 1.17
C VAL A 317 -11.70 5.45 1.07
N SER A 318 -11.01 6.51 0.70
CA SER A 318 -9.55 6.54 0.53
C SER A 318 -8.90 7.09 1.78
N SER A 319 -8.34 6.20 2.60
CA SER A 319 -7.97 6.51 3.99
C SER A 319 -6.84 7.55 4.13
N ASN A 320 -5.81 7.51 3.27
CA ASN A 320 -4.68 8.45 3.40
C ASN A 320 -4.91 9.81 2.74
N LEU A 321 -6.04 10.00 2.05
CA LEU A 321 -6.42 11.31 1.52
C LEU A 321 -6.54 12.35 2.65
N GLU A 322 -6.93 11.92 3.84
CA GLU A 322 -6.99 12.76 5.04
C GLU A 322 -5.63 13.41 5.36
N ARG A 323 -4.52 12.68 5.19
CA ARG A 323 -3.17 13.23 5.35
C ARG A 323 -2.86 14.31 4.32
N LEU A 324 -3.22 14.07 3.06
CA LEU A 324 -3.03 15.09 2.02
C LEU A 324 -3.85 16.35 2.30
N LEU A 325 -5.10 16.21 2.73
CA LEU A 325 -5.95 17.33 3.11
C LEU A 325 -5.30 18.18 4.21
N TYR A 326 -4.71 17.54 5.22
CA TYR A 326 -3.96 18.24 6.26
C TYR A 326 -2.75 18.97 5.69
N LEU A 327 -1.90 18.29 4.93
CA LEU A 327 -0.68 18.89 4.36
C LEU A 327 -0.96 20.09 3.45
N VAL A 328 -2.08 20.03 2.70
CA VAL A 328 -2.46 21.12 1.80
C VAL A 328 -3.18 22.26 2.52
N SER A 329 -4.01 21.97 3.54
CA SER A 329 -4.75 23.01 4.28
C SER A 329 -3.92 23.65 5.39
N GLY A 330 -3.07 22.88 6.06
CA GLY A 330 -2.38 23.28 7.29
C GLY A 330 -3.34 23.49 8.48
N ASP A 331 -4.52 22.87 8.47
CA ASP A 331 -5.58 23.10 9.45
C ASP A 331 -6.24 21.78 9.87
N ALA A 332 -5.90 21.33 11.07
CA ALA A 332 -6.45 20.10 11.65
C ALA A 332 -7.96 20.23 11.96
N GLY A 333 -8.42 21.40 12.35
CA GLY A 333 -9.84 21.66 12.60
C GLY A 333 -10.67 21.55 11.33
N TYR A 334 -10.15 22.07 10.22
CA TYR A 334 -10.77 21.92 8.90
C TYR A 334 -10.87 20.46 8.48
N VAL A 335 -9.77 19.69 8.63
CA VAL A 335 -9.77 18.25 8.31
C VAL A 335 -10.75 17.48 9.20
N ALA A 336 -10.79 17.76 10.51
CA ALA A 336 -11.74 17.15 11.43
C ALA A 336 -13.20 17.40 10.98
N GLN A 337 -13.52 18.62 10.53
CA GLN A 337 -14.84 18.96 10.00
C GLN A 337 -15.16 18.17 8.71
N LEU A 338 -14.23 18.06 7.77
CA LEU A 338 -14.44 17.26 6.54
C LEU A 338 -14.68 15.78 6.85
N MET A 339 -13.94 15.23 7.81
CA MET A 339 -14.10 13.81 8.22
C MET A 339 -15.42 13.58 8.95
N ALA A 340 -15.89 14.54 9.77
CA ALA A 340 -17.21 14.50 10.38
C ALA A 340 -18.32 14.52 9.30
N GLN A 341 -18.23 15.41 8.33
CA GLN A 341 -19.17 15.45 7.19
C GLN A 341 -19.19 14.13 6.42
N LEU A 342 -18.01 13.54 6.13
CA LEU A 342 -17.94 12.25 5.45
C LEU A 342 -18.62 11.12 6.23
N ASN A 343 -18.49 11.12 7.55
CA ASN A 343 -19.13 10.12 8.41
C ASN A 343 -20.63 10.30 8.51
N GLU A 344 -21.10 11.53 8.72
CA GLU A 344 -22.50 11.85 9.01
C GLU A 344 -23.37 11.89 7.74
N GLN A 345 -22.90 12.54 6.69
CA GLN A 345 -23.66 12.77 5.46
C GLN A 345 -23.16 11.99 4.23
N GLY A 346 -21.97 11.37 4.34
CA GLY A 346 -21.38 10.54 3.28
C GLY A 346 -20.60 11.32 2.22
N TRP A 347 -20.44 12.64 2.37
CA TRP A 347 -19.70 13.49 1.43
C TRP A 347 -19.17 14.75 2.10
N TYR A 348 -18.21 15.39 1.46
CA TYR A 348 -17.74 16.73 1.77
C TYR A 348 -17.31 17.49 0.50
N GLN A 349 -17.14 18.80 0.61
CA GLN A 349 -16.64 19.69 -0.43
C GLN A 349 -15.48 20.51 0.14
N VAL A 350 -14.32 20.48 -0.53
CA VAL A 350 -13.22 21.38 -0.18
C VAL A 350 -13.41 22.77 -0.80
N SER A 351 -12.77 23.79 -0.22
CA SER A 351 -12.77 25.14 -0.79
C SER A 351 -12.07 25.19 -2.15
N GLY A 352 -12.38 26.21 -2.95
CA GLY A 352 -11.74 26.42 -4.25
C GLY A 352 -10.21 26.58 -4.15
N ASP A 353 -9.72 27.22 -3.09
CA ASP A 353 -8.28 27.40 -2.86
C ASP A 353 -7.57 26.05 -2.58
N ILE A 354 -8.20 25.19 -1.77
CA ILE A 354 -7.67 23.84 -1.51
C ILE A 354 -7.67 23.02 -2.81
N LEU A 355 -8.77 23.07 -3.58
CA LEU A 355 -8.83 22.38 -4.87
C LEU A 355 -7.72 22.87 -5.82
N ALA A 356 -7.51 24.17 -5.93
CA ALA A 356 -6.46 24.72 -6.79
C ALA A 356 -5.06 24.26 -6.37
N ARG A 357 -4.75 24.18 -5.07
CA ARG A 357 -3.50 23.64 -4.54
C ARG A 357 -3.34 22.17 -4.87
N LEU A 358 -4.38 21.36 -4.73
CA LEU A 358 -4.38 19.95 -5.12
C LEU A 358 -4.10 19.80 -6.62
N GLN A 359 -4.78 20.55 -7.47
CA GLN A 359 -4.63 20.47 -8.93
C GLN A 359 -3.29 21.00 -9.45
N ALA A 360 -2.59 21.82 -8.67
CA ALA A 360 -1.23 22.26 -9.00
C ALA A 360 -0.21 21.10 -8.98
N VAL A 361 -0.45 20.07 -8.19
CA VAL A 361 0.44 18.91 -8.02
C VAL A 361 -0.14 17.66 -8.64
N PHE A 362 -1.43 17.41 -8.44
CA PHE A 362 -2.09 16.17 -8.83
C PHE A 362 -2.80 16.30 -10.17
N GLY A 363 -2.56 15.30 -11.05
CA GLY A 363 -3.45 14.94 -12.15
C GLY A 363 -4.34 13.77 -11.74
N CYS A 364 -5.38 13.49 -12.51
CA CYS A 364 -6.23 12.34 -12.26
C CYS A 364 -6.90 11.83 -13.54
N GLY A 365 -7.31 10.58 -13.51
CA GLY A 365 -8.09 9.96 -14.57
C GLY A 365 -8.59 8.59 -14.13
N CYS A 366 -9.46 7.99 -14.92
CA CYS A 366 -9.97 6.65 -14.67
C CYS A 366 -9.95 5.79 -15.93
N CYS A 367 -9.86 4.47 -15.71
CA CYS A 367 -9.92 3.46 -16.75
C CYS A 367 -10.73 2.27 -16.24
N ASN A 368 -11.70 1.81 -17.01
CA ASN A 368 -12.50 0.62 -16.68
C ASN A 368 -11.80 -0.69 -17.10
N ASP A 369 -12.39 -1.83 -16.74
CA ASP A 369 -11.83 -3.16 -17.03
C ASP A 369 -11.60 -3.42 -18.52
N ALA A 370 -12.46 -2.92 -19.39
CA ALA A 370 -12.29 -3.07 -20.84
C ALA A 370 -11.06 -2.29 -21.36
N GLY A 371 -10.89 -1.06 -20.89
CA GLY A 371 -9.70 -0.26 -21.22
C GLY A 371 -8.42 -0.86 -20.65
N ALA A 372 -8.46 -1.38 -19.43
CA ALA A 372 -7.32 -2.08 -18.83
C ALA A 372 -6.94 -3.33 -19.62
N ALA A 373 -7.92 -4.14 -20.05
CA ALA A 373 -7.66 -5.31 -20.89
C ALA A 373 -7.06 -4.94 -22.25
N GLU A 374 -7.53 -3.86 -22.87
CA GLU A 374 -6.94 -3.36 -24.13
C GLU A 374 -5.45 -3.00 -23.94
N VAL A 375 -5.13 -2.28 -22.87
CA VAL A 375 -3.74 -1.90 -22.53
C VAL A 375 -2.86 -3.13 -22.32
N ILE A 376 -3.30 -4.13 -21.53
CA ILE A 376 -2.55 -5.38 -21.31
C ILE A 376 -2.25 -6.06 -22.65
N GLY A 377 -3.28 -6.26 -23.47
CA GLY A 377 -3.14 -6.91 -24.77
C GLY A 377 -2.21 -6.15 -25.73
N ARG A 378 -2.31 -4.82 -25.75
CA ARG A 378 -1.48 -3.96 -26.59
C ARG A 378 -0.02 -3.96 -26.13
N LEU A 379 0.25 -3.74 -24.83
CA LEU A 379 1.63 -3.75 -24.30
C LEU A 379 2.32 -5.09 -24.54
N TRP A 380 1.60 -6.19 -24.39
CA TRP A 380 2.15 -7.50 -24.70
C TRP A 380 2.47 -7.67 -26.20
N ARG A 381 1.56 -7.29 -27.09
CA ARG A 381 1.78 -7.45 -28.53
C ARG A 381 2.93 -6.59 -29.04
N GLU A 382 2.97 -5.33 -28.63
CA GLU A 382 3.88 -4.33 -29.18
C GLU A 382 5.22 -4.25 -28.47
N GLN A 383 5.22 -4.42 -27.15
CA GLN A 383 6.40 -4.21 -26.29
C GLN A 383 6.92 -5.50 -25.64
N LYS A 384 6.18 -6.61 -25.75
CA LYS A 384 6.43 -7.84 -24.97
C LYS A 384 6.48 -7.61 -23.47
N TYR A 385 5.81 -6.57 -23.00
CA TYR A 385 5.69 -6.25 -21.60
C TYR A 385 4.34 -6.75 -21.06
N LEU A 386 4.39 -7.65 -20.07
CA LEU A 386 3.22 -8.21 -19.44
C LEU A 386 2.96 -7.46 -18.13
N CYS A 387 1.81 -6.80 -18.02
CA CYS A 387 1.43 -6.08 -16.80
C CYS A 387 0.13 -6.62 -16.21
N ASP A 388 -0.08 -6.33 -14.93
CA ASP A 388 -1.30 -6.61 -14.20
C ASP A 388 -2.40 -5.55 -14.49
N PRO A 389 -3.67 -5.82 -14.12
CA PRO A 389 -4.76 -4.87 -14.37
C PRO A 389 -4.60 -3.50 -13.69
N HIS A 390 -4.00 -3.43 -12.50
CA HIS A 390 -3.76 -2.15 -11.81
C HIS A 390 -2.77 -1.28 -12.59
N THR A 391 -1.67 -1.88 -13.03
CA THR A 391 -0.67 -1.24 -13.89
C THR A 391 -1.29 -0.78 -15.21
N ALA A 392 -2.17 -1.59 -15.79
CA ALA A 392 -2.86 -1.24 -17.03
C ALA A 392 -3.77 -0.02 -16.88
N VAL A 393 -4.50 0.09 -15.75
CA VAL A 393 -5.27 1.30 -15.42
C VAL A 393 -4.35 2.52 -15.33
N ALA A 394 -3.23 2.42 -14.60
CA ALA A 394 -2.28 3.52 -14.49
C ALA A 394 -1.67 3.90 -15.83
N TRP A 395 -1.31 2.92 -16.67
CA TRP A 395 -0.78 3.15 -18.01
C TRP A 395 -1.77 3.90 -18.89
N SER A 396 -3.04 3.46 -18.92
CA SER A 396 -4.10 4.12 -19.68
C SER A 396 -4.26 5.59 -19.28
N VAL A 397 -4.25 5.88 -17.99
CA VAL A 397 -4.35 7.26 -17.48
C VAL A 397 -3.08 8.04 -17.84
N ALA A 398 -1.89 7.45 -17.73
CA ALA A 398 -0.63 8.09 -18.09
C ALA A 398 -0.61 8.56 -19.56
N GLU A 399 -1.19 7.80 -20.49
CA GLU A 399 -1.25 8.17 -21.92
C GLU A 399 -1.98 9.50 -22.15
N SER A 400 -3.00 9.80 -21.36
CA SER A 400 -3.73 11.08 -21.45
C SER A 400 -3.01 12.25 -20.77
N HIS A 401 -1.98 11.96 -19.98
CA HIS A 401 -1.22 12.95 -19.20
C HIS A 401 0.21 13.16 -19.68
N THR A 402 0.70 12.37 -20.63
CA THR A 402 2.04 12.55 -21.21
C THR A 402 2.10 13.90 -21.92
N ARG A 403 2.82 14.86 -21.35
CA ARG A 403 2.98 16.23 -21.88
C ARG A 403 4.41 16.70 -21.70
N GLY A 404 4.99 17.27 -22.76
CA GLY A 404 6.31 17.88 -22.71
C GLY A 404 7.45 16.87 -22.66
N GLU A 405 8.58 17.29 -22.09
CA GLU A 405 9.85 16.52 -22.06
C GLU A 405 10.06 15.74 -20.75
N ALA A 406 9.20 15.93 -19.74
CA ALA A 406 9.33 15.22 -18.47
C ALA A 406 9.04 13.73 -18.68
N PRO A 407 9.96 12.82 -18.31
CA PRO A 407 9.71 11.39 -18.38
C PRO A 407 8.56 10.99 -17.44
N MET A 408 7.75 10.05 -17.93
CA MET A 408 6.64 9.47 -17.19
C MET A 408 7.05 8.12 -16.59
N VAL A 409 6.93 7.99 -15.29
CA VAL A 409 7.09 6.73 -14.54
C VAL A 409 5.72 6.20 -14.15
N VAL A 410 5.37 5.00 -14.61
CA VAL A 410 4.14 4.29 -14.25
C VAL A 410 4.47 3.28 -13.15
N LEU A 411 3.79 3.35 -12.01
CA LEU A 411 3.99 2.39 -10.93
C LEU A 411 3.26 1.09 -11.22
N SER A 412 4.00 -0.02 -11.16
CA SER A 412 3.49 -1.38 -11.35
C SER A 412 3.41 -2.10 -10.00
N THR A 413 2.19 -2.28 -9.51
CA THR A 413 1.94 -2.57 -8.09
C THR A 413 1.74 -4.05 -7.77
N ALA A 414 1.56 -4.91 -8.79
CA ALA A 414 1.39 -6.35 -8.59
C ALA A 414 1.91 -7.16 -9.78
N SER A 415 2.28 -8.41 -9.52
CA SER A 415 2.61 -9.35 -10.58
C SER A 415 1.38 -9.73 -11.39
N PRO A 416 1.45 -9.81 -12.73
CA PRO A 416 0.37 -10.28 -13.59
C PRO A 416 -0.10 -11.69 -13.25
N TYR A 417 0.75 -12.52 -12.68
CA TYR A 417 0.43 -13.89 -12.26
C TYR A 417 -0.52 -13.98 -11.05
N LYS A 418 -0.81 -12.87 -10.39
CA LYS A 418 -1.85 -12.81 -9.33
C LYS A 418 -3.27 -12.64 -9.90
N PHE A 419 -3.37 -12.31 -11.17
CA PHE A 419 -4.62 -12.02 -11.87
C PHE A 419 -4.67 -12.77 -13.22
N PRO A 420 -4.38 -14.10 -13.24
CA PRO A 420 -4.16 -14.82 -14.49
C PRO A 420 -5.39 -14.84 -15.40
N ALA A 421 -6.59 -14.90 -14.83
CA ALA A 421 -7.83 -14.86 -15.61
C ALA A 421 -8.00 -13.54 -16.38
N ALA A 422 -7.78 -12.38 -15.70
CA ALA A 422 -7.90 -11.08 -16.33
C ALA A 422 -6.83 -10.88 -17.42
N VAL A 423 -5.60 -11.30 -17.13
CA VAL A 423 -4.46 -11.17 -18.05
C VAL A 423 -4.64 -12.07 -19.29
N LEU A 424 -4.97 -13.35 -19.13
CA LEU A 424 -5.24 -14.25 -20.25
C LEU A 424 -6.41 -13.75 -21.11
N GLY A 425 -7.52 -13.32 -20.48
CA GLY A 425 -8.64 -12.74 -21.21
C GLY A 425 -8.23 -11.53 -22.06
N ALA A 426 -7.38 -10.65 -21.53
CA ALA A 426 -6.82 -9.51 -22.24
C ALA A 426 -5.90 -9.90 -23.42
N LEU A 427 -5.25 -11.06 -23.34
CA LEU A 427 -4.44 -11.63 -24.41
C LEU A 427 -5.29 -12.36 -25.46
N GLY A 428 -6.62 -12.45 -25.29
CA GLY A 428 -7.54 -13.12 -26.20
C GLY A 428 -7.70 -14.63 -25.97
N GLU A 429 -7.20 -15.10 -24.83
CA GLU A 429 -7.22 -16.53 -24.48
C GLU A 429 -8.51 -16.91 -23.73
N LYS A 430 -8.89 -18.18 -23.84
CA LYS A 430 -9.99 -18.72 -23.04
C LYS A 430 -9.52 -18.94 -21.60
N THR A 431 -10.33 -18.46 -20.67
CA THR A 431 -10.10 -18.63 -19.24
C THR A 431 -10.89 -19.80 -18.68
N GLY A 432 -10.27 -20.55 -17.77
CA GLY A 432 -10.91 -21.63 -17.02
C GLY A 432 -11.38 -21.18 -15.63
N SER A 433 -11.71 -22.15 -14.78
CA SER A 433 -12.04 -21.92 -13.36
C SER A 433 -10.83 -22.15 -12.42
N ASP A 434 -9.77 -22.79 -12.91
CA ASP A 434 -8.56 -23.11 -12.16
C ASP A 434 -7.50 -22.02 -12.39
N GLU A 435 -7.29 -21.16 -11.38
CA GLU A 435 -6.33 -20.07 -11.46
C GLU A 435 -4.87 -20.56 -11.55
N PHE A 436 -4.56 -21.73 -10.98
CA PHE A 436 -3.19 -22.29 -11.06
C PHE A 436 -2.92 -22.83 -12.47
N ALA A 437 -3.86 -23.52 -13.07
CA ALA A 437 -3.75 -23.93 -14.48
C ALA A 437 -3.64 -22.71 -15.40
N MET A 438 -4.33 -21.63 -15.10
CA MET A 438 -4.23 -20.37 -15.86
C MET A 438 -2.86 -19.69 -15.69
N MET A 439 -2.18 -19.80 -14.53
CA MET A 439 -0.81 -19.32 -14.39
C MET A 439 0.17 -20.10 -15.30
N GLU A 440 0.05 -21.42 -15.35
CA GLU A 440 0.86 -22.26 -16.25
C GLU A 440 0.55 -21.96 -17.73
N GLN A 441 -0.71 -21.75 -18.09
CA GLN A 441 -1.10 -21.31 -19.43
C GLN A 441 -0.48 -19.97 -19.80
N LEU A 442 -0.49 -19.01 -18.87
CA LEU A 442 0.10 -17.69 -19.06
C LEU A 442 1.63 -17.79 -19.27
N HIS A 443 2.31 -18.61 -18.46
CA HIS A 443 3.73 -18.90 -18.61
C HIS A 443 4.03 -19.52 -19.99
N ALA A 444 3.30 -20.55 -20.39
CA ALA A 444 3.47 -21.21 -21.69
C ALA A 444 3.26 -20.27 -22.88
N LEU A 445 2.28 -19.34 -22.76
CA LEU A 445 1.97 -18.35 -23.80
C LEU A 445 3.01 -17.25 -23.94
N THR A 446 3.50 -16.77 -22.80
CA THR A 446 4.32 -15.55 -22.76
C THR A 446 5.81 -15.81 -22.59
N GLY A 447 6.19 -16.98 -22.06
CA GLY A 447 7.56 -17.27 -21.67
C GLY A 447 8.07 -16.49 -20.46
N THR A 448 7.21 -15.68 -19.82
CA THR A 448 7.57 -14.97 -18.58
C THR A 448 7.50 -15.93 -17.38
N ASP A 449 8.34 -15.69 -16.37
CA ASP A 449 8.43 -16.60 -15.22
C ASP A 449 7.29 -16.42 -14.22
N ILE A 450 6.73 -17.55 -13.75
CA ILE A 450 5.86 -17.55 -12.58
C ILE A 450 6.70 -17.21 -11.35
N PRO A 451 6.35 -16.18 -10.55
CA PRO A 451 7.06 -15.83 -9.33
C PRO A 451 7.23 -17.04 -8.39
N ALA A 452 8.42 -17.19 -7.81
CA ALA A 452 8.76 -18.35 -6.97
C ALA A 452 7.80 -18.56 -5.78
N ASN A 453 7.24 -17.47 -5.24
CA ASN A 453 6.26 -17.49 -4.15
C ASN A 453 4.85 -17.94 -4.59
N LEU A 454 4.56 -17.93 -5.89
CA LEU A 454 3.30 -18.41 -6.48
C LEU A 454 3.44 -19.81 -7.07
N ARG A 455 4.64 -20.19 -7.52
CA ARG A 455 4.89 -21.50 -8.14
C ARG A 455 4.67 -22.63 -7.15
N GLY A 456 3.85 -23.62 -7.53
CA GLY A 456 3.54 -24.80 -6.71
C GLY A 456 2.78 -24.51 -5.41
N LEU A 457 2.15 -23.35 -5.30
CA LEU A 457 1.40 -22.93 -4.13
C LEU A 457 0.21 -23.86 -3.82
N GLU A 458 -0.45 -24.38 -4.85
CA GLU A 458 -1.57 -25.33 -4.73
C GLU A 458 -1.22 -26.63 -4.02
N GLY A 459 0.04 -27.09 -4.14
CA GLY A 459 0.56 -28.31 -3.51
C GLY A 459 1.04 -28.10 -2.06
N ARG A 460 1.04 -26.88 -1.53
CA ARG A 460 1.51 -26.59 -0.17
C ARG A 460 0.48 -27.02 0.88
N PRO A 461 0.94 -27.50 2.05
CA PRO A 461 0.04 -27.89 3.13
C PRO A 461 -0.84 -26.72 3.60
N VAL A 462 -2.16 -26.90 3.62
CA VAL A 462 -3.09 -25.93 4.22
C VAL A 462 -2.96 -25.95 5.73
N ARG A 463 -2.49 -24.86 6.31
CA ARG A 463 -2.22 -24.70 7.75
C ARG A 463 -3.38 -24.02 8.47
N HIS A 464 -4.08 -23.09 7.82
CA HIS A 464 -5.16 -22.29 8.40
C HIS A 464 -6.49 -22.69 7.76
N ARG A 465 -7.41 -23.23 8.58
CA ARG A 465 -8.70 -23.76 8.12
C ARG A 465 -9.89 -23.17 8.86
N ASP A 466 -9.62 -22.22 9.77
CA ASP A 466 -10.66 -21.66 10.64
C ASP A 466 -11.66 -20.84 9.84
N VAL A 467 -12.95 -21.10 10.08
CA VAL A 467 -14.07 -20.35 9.51
C VAL A 467 -15.02 -20.03 10.65
N ILE A 468 -15.29 -18.74 10.88
CA ILE A 468 -16.14 -18.27 11.98
C ILE A 468 -17.23 -17.33 11.49
N ASP A 469 -18.21 -17.05 12.33
CA ASP A 469 -19.15 -15.97 12.11
C ASP A 469 -18.59 -14.64 12.61
N THR A 470 -19.09 -13.51 12.12
CA THR A 470 -18.61 -12.17 12.50
C THR A 470 -18.70 -11.90 14.01
N GLY A 471 -19.72 -12.47 14.68
CA GLY A 471 -19.91 -12.36 16.13
C GLY A 471 -18.82 -13.04 16.97
N ASP A 472 -18.08 -13.99 16.40
CA ASP A 472 -17.08 -14.78 17.11
C ASP A 472 -15.66 -14.18 17.00
N MET A 473 -15.47 -13.16 16.18
CA MET A 473 -14.14 -12.59 15.89
C MET A 473 -13.42 -12.11 17.16
N LEU A 474 -14.12 -11.43 18.09
CA LEU A 474 -13.53 -10.98 19.36
C LEU A 474 -13.01 -12.16 20.18
N ASN A 475 -13.83 -13.20 20.37
CA ASN A 475 -13.45 -14.39 21.13
C ASN A 475 -12.29 -15.13 20.48
N TYR A 476 -12.25 -15.17 19.15
CA TYR A 476 -11.15 -15.77 18.38
C TYR A 476 -9.82 -15.08 18.69
N VAL A 477 -9.77 -13.74 18.68
CA VAL A 477 -8.57 -12.98 19.03
C VAL A 477 -8.21 -13.16 20.51
N LEU A 478 -9.18 -13.01 21.44
CA LEU A 478 -8.92 -13.13 22.86
C LEU A 478 -8.42 -14.52 23.27
N SER A 479 -8.86 -15.57 22.59
CA SER A 479 -8.37 -16.94 22.82
C SER A 479 -6.89 -17.12 22.55
N ASP A 480 -6.29 -16.22 21.77
CA ASP A 480 -4.87 -16.19 21.48
C ASP A 480 -4.09 -15.25 22.39
N VAL A 481 -4.63 -14.06 22.61
CA VAL A 481 -3.97 -12.98 23.37
C VAL A 481 -3.89 -13.30 24.86
N LEU A 482 -4.88 -13.98 25.42
CA LEU A 482 -4.99 -14.29 26.84
C LEU A 482 -4.36 -15.65 27.23
N LYS A 483 -3.70 -16.34 26.29
CA LYS A 483 -2.89 -17.53 26.58
C LYS A 483 -1.52 -17.16 27.08
#